data_c0b6fbb04feca7ec67098ac3a06032bf
#
_entry.id   c0b6fbb04feca7ec67098ac3a06032bf
#
_cell.length_a   1.000
_cell.length_b   1.000
_cell.length_c   1.000
_cell.angle_alpha   90.00
_cell.angle_beta   90.00
_cell.angle_gamma   90.00
#
_symmetry.space_group_name_H-M   'P 1'
#
loop_
_entity.id
_entity.type
_entity.pdbx_description
1 polymer ?
#
loop_
_entity_poly.entity_id
_entity_poly.type
_entity_poly.pdbx_seq_one_letter_code
_entity_poly.pdbx_strand_id
1 'polypeptide(L)'
;MGKQFASIEPYHREFIERQRIFFNASACAEGRVNLSPRDVASLRVVGPNAVFYLDLTGSGNETAAHLLADGRLTLMCCAFEGPPMILRLYGKGRVIAWRSQEYDRLLAEHFGAKETPGARQMIWLDVDGVQTSCGMNVPLFDYSGERDQLIRWAEKQGEAGLEEYRSKKNRQSIDGFPTPFAEEFAP
;
A
#
# COMPACT_ATOMS: atom_id res chain seq x y z
N MET A 1 -0.66 24.84 -11.46
CA MET A 1 0.25 24.98 -10.29
C MET A 1 -0.21 24.01 -9.22
N GLY A 2 0.73 23.40 -8.51
CA GLY A 2 0.40 22.48 -7.41
C GLY A 2 -0.29 23.23 -6.26
N LYS A 3 -1.22 22.55 -5.59
CA LYS A 3 -1.90 23.03 -4.37
C LYS A 3 -1.62 22.07 -3.22
N GLN A 4 -1.55 22.61 -2.01
CA GLN A 4 -1.39 21.82 -0.78
C GLN A 4 -2.65 21.96 0.08
N PHE A 5 -2.99 20.89 0.78
CA PHE A 5 -4.17 20.79 1.65
C PHE A 5 -3.75 20.06 2.93
N ALA A 6 -4.40 20.36 4.03
CA ALA A 6 -4.17 19.71 5.30
C ALA A 6 -4.87 18.33 5.40
N SER A 7 -5.82 18.05 4.50
CA SER A 7 -6.63 16.84 4.55
C SER A 7 -7.10 16.40 3.16
N ILE A 8 -7.61 15.20 3.07
CA ILE A 8 -8.24 14.64 1.88
C ILE A 8 -9.65 15.24 1.76
N GLU A 9 -9.84 16.08 0.76
CA GLU A 9 -11.13 16.65 0.42
C GLU A 9 -12.00 15.63 -0.34
N PRO A 10 -13.34 15.81 -0.42
CA PRO A 10 -14.22 14.88 -1.14
C PRO A 10 -13.80 14.58 -2.57
N TYR A 11 -13.40 15.60 -3.34
CA TYR A 11 -12.94 15.39 -4.72
C TYR A 11 -11.60 14.67 -4.84
N HIS A 12 -10.73 14.72 -3.79
CA HIS A 12 -9.52 13.91 -3.74
C HIS A 12 -9.87 12.43 -3.56
N ARG A 13 -10.84 12.13 -2.69
CA ARG A 13 -11.35 10.77 -2.50
C ARG A 13 -11.91 10.22 -3.81
N GLU A 14 -12.81 10.96 -4.48
CA GLU A 14 -13.37 10.57 -5.77
C GLU A 14 -12.29 10.34 -6.82
N PHE A 15 -11.24 11.17 -6.81
CA PHE A 15 -10.11 10.99 -7.71
C PHE A 15 -9.36 9.69 -7.43
N ILE A 16 -9.03 9.39 -6.16
CA ILE A 16 -8.36 8.16 -5.76
C ILE A 16 -9.18 6.94 -6.18
N GLU A 17 -10.47 6.92 -5.87
CA GLU A 17 -11.38 5.79 -6.13
C GLU A 17 -11.56 5.49 -7.63
N ARG A 18 -11.33 6.46 -8.50
CA ARG A 18 -11.38 6.26 -9.96
C ARG A 18 -10.10 5.71 -10.57
N GLN A 19 -8.98 5.75 -9.84
CA GLN A 19 -7.73 5.22 -10.39
C GLN A 19 -7.73 3.69 -10.43
N ARG A 20 -6.80 3.11 -11.20
CA ARG A 20 -6.58 1.65 -11.28
C ARG A 20 -5.33 1.23 -10.51
N ILE A 21 -4.41 2.17 -10.34
CA ILE A 21 -3.11 1.95 -9.72
C ILE A 21 -2.78 3.12 -8.80
N PHE A 22 -2.14 2.82 -7.69
CA PHE A 22 -1.42 3.81 -6.90
C PHE A 22 0.02 3.35 -6.67
N PHE A 23 0.87 4.28 -6.29
CA PHE A 23 2.25 4.02 -5.94
C PHE A 23 2.44 4.32 -4.46
N ASN A 24 3.16 3.46 -3.76
CA ASN A 24 3.65 3.77 -2.42
C ASN A 24 5.17 3.96 -2.46
N ALA A 25 5.65 5.02 -1.82
CA ALA A 25 7.05 5.29 -1.62
C ALA A 25 7.34 5.34 -0.11
N SER A 26 8.41 4.65 0.30
CA SER A 26 8.89 4.65 1.67
C SER A 26 10.40 4.71 1.72
N ALA A 27 10.97 5.29 2.78
CA ALA A 27 12.41 5.42 2.95
C ALA A 27 12.78 5.48 4.43
N CYS A 28 13.97 5.03 4.77
CA CYS A 28 14.62 5.27 6.05
C CYS A 28 15.61 6.45 5.94
N ALA A 29 16.27 6.79 7.04
CA ALA A 29 17.33 7.80 7.04
C ALA A 29 18.50 7.41 6.12
N GLU A 30 18.77 6.10 6.06
CA GLU A 30 19.79 5.49 5.22
C GLU A 30 19.16 4.38 4.37
N GLY A 31 19.90 3.87 3.39
CA GLY A 31 19.44 2.82 2.48
C GLY A 31 18.69 3.36 1.27
N ARG A 32 18.03 2.46 0.57
CA ARG A 32 17.36 2.75 -0.70
C ARG A 32 15.94 3.25 -0.48
N VAL A 33 15.47 4.10 -1.38
CA VAL A 33 14.06 4.47 -1.46
C VAL A 33 13.30 3.31 -2.10
N ASN A 34 12.26 2.82 -1.43
CA ASN A 34 11.31 1.89 -2.03
C ASN A 34 10.22 2.64 -2.78
N LEU A 35 9.90 2.20 -3.98
CA LEU A 35 8.77 2.67 -4.77
C LEU A 35 8.08 1.46 -5.41
N SER A 36 6.82 1.25 -5.10
CA SER A 36 6.07 0.07 -5.56
C SER A 36 4.70 0.45 -6.10
N PRO A 37 4.28 -0.08 -7.26
CA PRO A 37 2.92 0.02 -7.75
C PRO A 37 1.99 -0.92 -6.97
N ARG A 38 0.75 -0.51 -6.78
CA ARG A 38 -0.30 -1.27 -6.08
C ARG A 38 -1.65 -1.09 -6.77
N ASP A 39 -2.47 -2.13 -6.70
CA ASP A 39 -3.85 -2.07 -7.16
C ASP A 39 -4.68 -1.19 -6.22
N VAL A 40 -5.41 -0.22 -6.80
CA VAL A 40 -6.32 0.65 -6.05
C VAL A 40 -7.45 -0.12 -5.37
N ALA A 41 -7.85 -1.29 -5.86
CA ALA A 41 -8.87 -2.11 -5.20
C ALA A 41 -8.48 -2.52 -3.77
N SER A 42 -7.18 -2.50 -3.44
CA SER A 42 -6.68 -2.73 -2.08
C SER A 42 -6.75 -1.49 -1.17
N LEU A 43 -6.87 -0.26 -1.72
CA LEU A 43 -6.79 1.02 -1.00
C LEU A 43 -8.15 1.45 -0.45
N ARG A 44 -8.18 2.00 0.75
CA ARG A 44 -9.37 2.59 1.38
C ARG A 44 -9.05 3.95 1.97
N VAL A 45 -9.89 4.93 1.65
CA VAL A 45 -9.90 6.24 2.30
C VAL A 45 -10.93 6.19 3.42
N VAL A 46 -10.48 6.15 4.67
CA VAL A 46 -11.35 5.94 5.84
C VAL A 46 -11.66 7.24 6.60
N GLY A 47 -11.02 8.32 6.21
CA GLY A 47 -11.26 9.62 6.84
C GLY A 47 -10.53 10.74 6.09
N PRO A 48 -10.68 11.99 6.52
CA PRO A 48 -9.99 13.12 5.90
C PRO A 48 -8.46 13.05 6.06
N ASN A 49 -7.96 12.35 7.07
CA ASN A 49 -6.54 12.22 7.38
C ASN A 49 -6.10 10.75 7.55
N ALA A 50 -6.86 9.80 6.99
CA ALA A 50 -6.51 8.39 7.14
C ALA A 50 -6.82 7.57 5.87
N VAL A 51 -5.84 6.80 5.44
CA VAL A 51 -6.00 5.79 4.40
C VAL A 51 -5.26 4.52 4.80
N PHE A 52 -5.67 3.39 4.26
CA PHE A 52 -4.91 2.15 4.38
C PHE A 52 -5.07 1.28 3.14
N TYR A 53 -4.17 0.34 2.96
CA TYR A 53 -4.31 -0.68 1.93
C TYR A 53 -3.97 -2.08 2.43
N LEU A 54 -4.65 -3.07 1.85
CA LEU A 54 -4.36 -4.49 2.06
C LEU A 54 -3.11 -4.85 1.26
N ASP A 55 -2.07 -5.33 1.95
CA ASP A 55 -0.80 -5.71 1.34
C ASP A 55 -0.70 -7.22 1.17
N LEU A 56 -0.39 -7.64 -0.05
CA LEU A 56 -0.29 -9.04 -0.42
C LEU A 56 1.15 -9.54 -0.37
N THR A 57 1.31 -10.83 -0.11
CA THR A 57 2.60 -11.52 -0.13
C THR A 57 3.26 -11.40 -1.50
N GLY A 58 4.44 -10.81 -1.52
CA GLY A 58 5.26 -10.60 -2.71
C GLY A 58 6.73 -10.90 -2.42
N SER A 59 7.60 -10.64 -3.39
CA SER A 59 9.04 -10.96 -3.33
C SER A 59 9.83 -10.16 -2.29
N GLY A 60 9.31 -9.02 -1.83
CA GLY A 60 9.90 -8.18 -0.81
C GLY A 60 8.87 -7.66 0.19
N ASN A 61 9.33 -7.04 1.27
CA ASN A 61 8.51 -6.40 2.30
C ASN A 61 9.11 -5.05 2.74
N GLU A 62 9.66 -4.32 1.77
CA GLU A 62 10.41 -3.07 1.96
C GLU A 62 9.62 -2.01 2.73
N THR A 63 8.35 -1.78 2.32
CA THR A 63 7.50 -0.79 2.98
C THR A 63 7.37 -1.07 4.47
N ALA A 64 7.08 -2.32 4.86
CA ALA A 64 6.93 -2.67 6.27
C ALA A 64 8.21 -2.45 7.07
N ALA A 65 9.38 -2.84 6.50
CA ALA A 65 10.67 -2.60 7.12
C ALA A 65 10.94 -1.10 7.34
N HIS A 66 10.68 -0.28 6.33
CA HIS A 66 10.85 1.18 6.40
C HIS A 66 9.90 1.81 7.43
N LEU A 67 8.67 1.34 7.52
CA LEU A 67 7.70 1.85 8.50
C LEU A 67 8.08 1.53 9.93
N LEU A 68 8.67 0.36 10.20
CA LEU A 68 9.20 0.03 11.51
C LEU A 68 10.40 0.92 11.90
N ALA A 69 11.26 1.25 10.94
CA ALA A 69 12.48 2.00 11.18
C ALA A 69 12.27 3.52 11.25
N ASP A 70 11.41 4.09 10.40
CA ASP A 70 11.26 5.55 10.22
C ASP A 70 9.80 5.99 10.21
N GLY A 71 8.91 5.27 9.52
CA GLY A 71 7.49 5.56 9.39
C GLY A 71 7.12 6.53 8.26
N ARG A 72 8.06 7.09 7.50
CA ARG A 72 7.73 7.98 6.37
C ARG A 72 7.08 7.19 5.23
N LEU A 73 5.91 7.65 4.80
CA LEU A 73 5.16 7.03 3.71
C LEU A 73 4.52 8.09 2.84
N THR A 74 4.60 7.87 1.53
CA THR A 74 3.90 8.67 0.53
C THR A 74 3.09 7.74 -0.35
N LEU A 75 1.81 8.04 -0.54
CA LEU A 75 1.00 7.42 -1.57
C LEU A 75 0.79 8.41 -2.71
N MET A 76 0.87 7.94 -3.95
CA MET A 76 0.66 8.76 -5.14
C MET A 76 -0.32 8.08 -6.09
N CYS A 77 -1.31 8.84 -6.53
CA CYS A 77 -2.16 8.51 -7.67
C CYS A 77 -1.91 9.50 -8.80
N CYS A 78 -1.99 9.05 -10.04
CA CYS A 78 -1.96 9.92 -11.21
C CYS A 78 -2.99 9.47 -12.23
N ALA A 79 -3.60 10.44 -12.92
CA ALA A 79 -4.59 10.16 -13.95
C ALA A 79 -3.91 9.62 -15.22
N PHE A 80 -4.21 8.37 -15.57
CA PHE A 80 -3.90 7.79 -16.88
C PHE A 80 -5.09 7.90 -17.85
N GLU A 81 -6.24 8.32 -17.34
CA GLU A 81 -7.49 8.54 -18.09
C GLU A 81 -8.12 9.87 -17.66
N GLY A 82 -8.84 10.52 -18.54
CA GLY A 82 -9.60 11.74 -18.25
C GLY A 82 -8.73 12.96 -17.94
N PRO A 83 -9.24 13.92 -17.13
CA PRO A 83 -8.51 15.15 -16.80
C PRO A 83 -7.21 14.89 -16.06
N PRO A 84 -6.09 15.56 -16.44
CA PRO A 84 -4.79 15.32 -15.86
C PRO A 84 -4.70 15.81 -14.41
N MET A 85 -4.31 14.94 -13.50
CA MET A 85 -3.99 15.28 -12.11
C MET A 85 -3.02 14.25 -11.53
N ILE A 86 -2.11 14.71 -10.66
CA ILE A 86 -1.33 13.88 -9.75
C ILE A 86 -1.73 14.29 -8.34
N LEU A 87 -2.05 13.30 -7.50
CA LEU A 87 -2.35 13.46 -6.09
C LEU A 87 -1.31 12.71 -5.25
N ARG A 88 -0.79 13.36 -4.22
CA ARG A 88 0.10 12.73 -3.24
C ARG A 88 -0.47 12.90 -1.84
N LEU A 89 -0.41 11.84 -1.06
CA LEU A 89 -0.72 11.79 0.36
C LEU A 89 0.58 11.54 1.09
N TYR A 90 0.96 12.45 1.98
CA TYR A 90 2.16 12.35 2.81
C TYR A 90 1.77 12.08 4.26
N GLY A 91 2.65 11.44 5.01
CA GLY A 91 2.43 11.28 6.45
C GLY A 91 3.23 10.16 7.09
N LYS A 92 2.74 9.69 8.23
CA LYS A 92 3.30 8.59 9.00
C LYS A 92 2.55 7.30 8.75
N GLY A 93 3.28 6.29 8.28
CA GLY A 93 2.76 4.97 8.05
C GLY A 93 3.05 4.03 9.23
N ARG A 94 2.22 3.02 9.38
CA ARG A 94 2.44 1.89 10.27
C ARG A 94 1.92 0.59 9.68
N VAL A 95 2.43 -0.51 10.17
CA VAL A 95 1.96 -1.85 9.80
C VAL A 95 0.86 -2.27 10.77
N ILE A 96 -0.23 -2.79 10.24
CA ILE A 96 -1.26 -3.50 10.99
C ILE A 96 -1.04 -4.98 10.74
N ALA A 97 -0.70 -5.69 11.83
CA ALA A 97 -0.34 -7.10 11.78
C ALA A 97 -1.53 -7.95 11.31
N TRP A 98 -1.25 -8.94 10.48
CA TRP A 98 -2.22 -9.91 10.02
C TRP A 98 -2.90 -10.63 11.18
N ARG A 99 -4.22 -10.84 11.07
CA ARG A 99 -5.05 -11.47 12.12
C ARG A 99 -5.02 -10.78 13.49
N SER A 100 -4.56 -9.52 13.55
CA SER A 100 -4.78 -8.70 14.75
C SER A 100 -6.24 -8.27 14.84
N GLN A 101 -6.70 -7.90 16.02
CA GLN A 101 -8.06 -7.38 16.22
C GLN A 101 -8.35 -6.17 15.31
N GLU A 102 -7.35 -5.30 15.10
CA GLU A 102 -7.50 -4.14 14.21
C GLU A 102 -7.61 -4.59 12.74
N TYR A 103 -6.79 -5.56 12.31
CA TYR A 103 -6.86 -6.13 10.98
C TYR A 103 -8.23 -6.74 10.69
N ASP A 104 -8.74 -7.59 11.59
CA ASP A 104 -10.03 -8.26 11.42
C ASP A 104 -11.19 -7.27 11.35
N ARG A 105 -11.15 -6.22 12.20
CA ARG A 105 -12.13 -5.15 12.17
C ARG A 105 -12.13 -4.42 10.82
N LEU A 106 -10.98 -3.98 10.34
CA LEU A 106 -10.86 -3.26 9.06
C LEU A 106 -11.23 -4.15 7.86
N LEU A 107 -10.89 -5.43 7.92
CA LEU A 107 -11.29 -6.41 6.90
C LEU A 107 -12.83 -6.53 6.83
N ALA A 108 -13.49 -6.64 7.98
CA ALA A 108 -14.95 -6.72 8.05
C ALA A 108 -15.61 -5.43 7.54
N GLU A 109 -15.16 -4.28 8.01
CA GLU A 109 -15.76 -2.97 7.69
C GLU A 109 -15.57 -2.55 6.22
N HIS A 110 -14.42 -2.87 5.61
CA HIS A 110 -14.04 -2.31 4.32
C HIS A 110 -13.89 -3.31 3.17
N PHE A 111 -13.84 -4.61 3.48
CA PHE A 111 -13.72 -5.69 2.49
C PHE A 111 -14.81 -6.76 2.63
N GLY A 112 -15.86 -6.48 3.44
CA GLY A 112 -16.96 -7.41 3.67
C GLY A 112 -16.52 -8.76 4.25
N ALA A 113 -15.52 -8.74 5.12
CA ALA A 113 -14.88 -9.91 5.73
C ALA A 113 -14.28 -10.91 4.70
N LYS A 114 -14.06 -10.48 3.46
CA LYS A 114 -13.41 -11.30 2.42
C LYS A 114 -11.94 -10.97 2.33
N GLU A 115 -11.12 -11.88 2.84
CA GLU A 115 -9.67 -11.75 2.72
C GLU A 115 -9.21 -12.18 1.32
N THR A 116 -8.42 -11.33 0.68
CA THR A 116 -7.79 -11.66 -0.60
C THR A 116 -6.72 -12.72 -0.38
N PRO A 117 -6.66 -13.81 -1.20
CA PRO A 117 -5.60 -14.79 -1.11
C PRO A 117 -4.21 -14.17 -1.14
N GLY A 118 -3.37 -14.56 -0.20
CA GLY A 118 -2.02 -13.99 -0.06
C GLY A 118 -1.92 -12.73 0.79
N ALA A 119 -3.01 -12.24 1.37
CA ALA A 119 -2.97 -11.12 2.33
C ALA A 119 -1.99 -11.43 3.47
N ARG A 120 -1.18 -10.45 3.87
CA ARG A 120 -0.14 -10.63 4.91
C ARG A 120 -0.14 -9.55 5.98
N GLN A 121 -0.68 -8.38 5.70
CA GLN A 121 -0.74 -7.23 6.60
C GLN A 121 -1.59 -6.13 5.96
N MET A 122 -1.89 -5.08 6.70
CA MET A 122 -2.37 -3.83 6.14
C MET A 122 -1.35 -2.72 6.42
N ILE A 123 -1.24 -1.78 5.50
CA ILE A 123 -0.38 -0.61 5.66
C ILE A 123 -1.30 0.60 5.85
N TRP A 124 -1.20 1.21 7.01
CA TRP A 124 -1.93 2.41 7.39
C TRP A 124 -1.09 3.65 7.16
N LEU A 125 -1.70 4.74 6.74
CA LEU A 125 -1.10 6.05 6.62
C LEU A 125 -1.96 7.08 7.35
N ASP A 126 -1.40 7.70 8.39
CA ASP A 126 -1.92 8.94 8.97
C ASP A 126 -1.45 10.09 8.10
N VAL A 127 -2.39 10.72 7.41
CA VAL A 127 -2.11 11.76 6.40
C VAL A 127 -1.96 13.11 7.10
N ASP A 128 -0.79 13.73 6.96
CA ASP A 128 -0.47 15.06 7.46
C ASP A 128 -0.33 16.12 6.35
N GLY A 129 -0.34 15.69 5.09
CA GLY A 129 -0.28 16.57 3.94
C GLY A 129 -0.84 15.94 2.67
N VAL A 130 -1.58 16.74 1.90
CA VAL A 130 -2.10 16.36 0.59
C VAL A 130 -1.60 17.36 -0.44
N GLN A 131 -1.12 16.89 -1.58
CA GLN A 131 -0.64 17.74 -2.66
C GLN A 131 -1.22 17.30 -4.00
N THR A 132 -1.77 18.26 -4.75
CA THR A 132 -2.13 18.06 -6.15
C THR A 132 -1.12 18.72 -7.08
N SER A 133 -0.93 18.14 -8.25
CA SER A 133 -0.13 18.68 -9.35
C SER A 133 -0.89 18.50 -10.68
N CYS A 134 -0.55 19.27 -11.71
CA CYS A 134 -1.30 19.30 -12.96
C CYS A 134 -1.30 17.97 -13.75
N GLY A 135 -0.28 17.14 -13.63
CA GLY A 135 -0.22 15.85 -14.35
C GLY A 135 -0.20 15.93 -15.88
N MET A 136 -0.04 17.14 -16.48
CA MET A 136 -0.17 17.35 -17.93
C MET A 136 0.82 16.56 -18.79
N ASN A 137 1.89 16.06 -18.21
CA ASN A 137 2.88 15.23 -18.90
C ASN A 137 2.78 13.73 -18.56
N VAL A 138 1.73 13.33 -17.83
CA VAL A 138 1.42 11.90 -17.61
C VAL A 138 0.73 11.40 -18.87
N PRO A 139 1.25 10.34 -19.53
CA PRO A 139 0.64 9.82 -20.74
C PRO A 139 -0.71 9.15 -20.45
N LEU A 140 -1.57 9.13 -21.46
CA LEU A 140 -2.84 8.39 -21.41
C LEU A 140 -2.60 6.91 -21.70
N PHE A 141 -3.33 6.05 -20.98
CA PHE A 141 -3.34 4.59 -21.22
C PHE A 141 -4.79 4.09 -21.27
N ASP A 142 -5.01 3.10 -22.11
CA ASP A 142 -6.26 2.34 -22.12
C ASP A 142 -6.18 1.21 -21.08
N TYR A 143 -7.16 1.15 -20.19
CA TYR A 143 -7.23 0.09 -19.21
C TYR A 143 -7.76 -1.20 -19.83
N SER A 144 -6.93 -2.25 -19.84
CA SER A 144 -7.26 -3.55 -20.43
C SER A 144 -7.80 -4.57 -19.40
N GLY A 145 -7.62 -4.33 -18.11
CA GLY A 145 -8.09 -5.22 -17.05
C GLY A 145 -7.07 -5.47 -15.95
N GLU A 146 -7.50 -6.16 -14.91
CA GLU A 146 -6.67 -6.56 -13.77
C GLU A 146 -5.87 -7.84 -14.06
N ARG A 147 -4.75 -8.00 -13.32
CA ARG A 147 -3.95 -9.22 -13.32
C ARG A 147 -4.34 -10.09 -12.14
N ASP A 148 -4.55 -11.37 -12.38
CA ASP A 148 -4.91 -12.36 -11.36
C ASP A 148 -3.76 -13.33 -10.98
N GLN A 149 -2.59 -13.19 -11.63
CA GLN A 149 -1.46 -14.10 -11.45
C GLN A 149 -1.00 -14.22 -9.99
N LEU A 150 -0.96 -13.11 -9.23
CA LEU A 150 -0.55 -13.12 -7.81
C LEU A 150 -1.58 -13.85 -6.96
N ILE A 151 -2.87 -13.65 -7.22
CA ILE A 151 -3.97 -14.32 -6.50
C ILE A 151 -3.91 -15.82 -6.76
N ARG A 152 -3.86 -16.24 -8.03
CA ARG A 152 -3.75 -17.67 -8.39
C ARG A 152 -2.49 -18.34 -7.83
N TRP A 153 -1.38 -17.59 -7.81
CA TRP A 153 -0.16 -18.09 -7.17
C TRP A 153 -0.36 -18.30 -5.66
N ALA A 154 -0.96 -17.33 -4.97
CA ALA A 154 -1.22 -17.43 -3.54
C ALA A 154 -2.18 -18.59 -3.20
N GLU A 155 -3.25 -18.75 -3.97
CA GLU A 155 -4.17 -19.89 -3.84
C GLU A 155 -3.47 -21.23 -4.01
N LYS A 156 -2.57 -21.33 -5.01
CA LYS A 156 -1.78 -22.54 -5.25
C LYS A 156 -0.81 -22.86 -4.11
N GLN A 157 -0.20 -21.84 -3.49
CA GLN A 157 0.70 -22.03 -2.33
C GLN A 157 -0.07 -22.54 -1.10
N GLY A 158 -1.29 -22.08 -0.91
CA GLY A 158 -2.04 -22.29 0.33
C GLY A 158 -1.38 -21.60 1.52
N GLU A 159 -1.99 -21.71 2.70
CA GLU A 159 -1.51 -21.00 3.90
C GLU A 159 -0.09 -21.41 4.30
N ALA A 160 0.18 -22.71 4.37
CA ALA A 160 1.49 -23.23 4.73
C ALA A 160 2.62 -22.83 3.75
N GLY A 161 2.34 -22.85 2.44
CA GLY A 161 3.32 -22.43 1.44
C GLY A 161 3.57 -20.92 1.46
N LEU A 162 2.56 -20.12 1.77
CA LEU A 162 2.71 -18.66 1.96
C LEU A 162 3.52 -18.34 3.22
N GLU A 163 3.31 -19.07 4.31
CA GLU A 163 4.08 -18.94 5.54
C GLU A 163 5.55 -19.27 5.31
N GLU A 164 5.84 -20.41 4.68
CA GLU A 164 7.19 -20.78 4.29
C GLU A 164 7.85 -19.74 3.38
N TYR A 165 7.10 -19.18 2.42
CA TYR A 165 7.61 -18.13 1.53
C TYR A 165 7.94 -16.84 2.30
N ARG A 166 7.07 -16.39 3.20
CA ARG A 166 7.29 -15.20 4.05
C ARG A 166 8.51 -15.37 4.95
N SER A 167 8.67 -16.56 5.57
CA SER A 167 9.82 -16.87 6.42
C SER A 167 11.16 -16.82 5.68
N LYS A 168 11.16 -17.10 4.37
CA LYS A 168 12.36 -17.07 3.52
C LYS A 168 12.63 -15.72 2.86
N LYS A 169 11.57 -14.98 2.48
CA LYS A 169 11.68 -13.83 1.59
C LYS A 169 11.25 -12.49 2.18
N ASN A 170 10.49 -12.51 3.29
CA ASN A 170 9.90 -11.28 3.81
C ASN A 170 10.40 -10.87 5.20
N ARG A 171 11.47 -11.48 5.73
CA ARG A 171 12.02 -11.18 7.07
C ARG A 171 12.78 -9.87 7.14
N GLN A 172 13.37 -9.46 6.04
CA GLN A 172 14.17 -8.22 5.97
C GLN A 172 14.03 -7.54 4.62
N SER A 173 14.31 -6.23 4.59
CA SER A 173 14.42 -5.44 3.37
C SER A 173 15.72 -5.78 2.60
N ILE A 174 15.84 -5.25 1.38
CA ILE A 174 17.07 -5.36 0.59
C ILE A 174 18.30 -4.74 1.30
N ASP A 175 18.08 -3.75 2.17
CA ASP A 175 19.11 -3.07 2.96
C ASP A 175 19.30 -3.70 4.36
N GLY A 176 18.62 -4.83 4.66
CA GLY A 176 18.77 -5.58 5.89
C GLY A 176 17.91 -5.09 7.07
N PHE A 177 17.03 -4.10 6.88
CA PHE A 177 16.11 -3.68 7.93
C PHE A 177 15.08 -4.77 8.23
N PRO A 178 14.81 -5.09 9.51
CA PRO A 178 13.84 -6.12 9.87
C PRO A 178 12.42 -5.72 9.48
N THR A 179 11.60 -6.71 9.18
CA THR A 179 10.16 -6.56 8.98
C THR A 179 9.41 -7.16 10.18
N PRO A 180 8.07 -7.01 10.29
CA PRO A 180 7.30 -7.71 11.32
C PRO A 180 7.48 -9.23 11.32
N PHE A 181 7.78 -9.82 10.16
CA PHE A 181 8.04 -11.27 10.04
C PHE A 181 9.43 -11.72 10.55
N ALA A 182 10.33 -10.80 10.90
CA ALA A 182 11.63 -11.17 11.45
C ALA A 182 11.50 -11.83 12.82
N GLU A 183 10.55 -11.37 13.65
CA GLU A 183 10.29 -11.87 15.01
C GLU A 183 9.38 -13.11 14.99
N GLU A 184 8.38 -13.14 14.12
CA GLU A 184 7.40 -14.23 14.01
C GLU A 184 8.06 -15.58 13.65
N PHE A 185 9.18 -15.56 12.92
CA PHE A 185 9.94 -16.74 12.49
C PHE A 185 11.35 -16.82 13.12
N ALA A 186 11.57 -16.16 14.26
CA ALA A 186 12.81 -16.34 15.01
C ALA A 186 12.88 -17.80 15.55
N PRO A 187 14.04 -18.50 15.45
CA PRO A 187 14.17 -19.88 15.87
C PRO A 187 14.03 -20.05 17.37
#